data_48e30688848f35ea62fce7c398a7c653
#
_entry.id   48e30688848f35ea62fce7c398a7c653
#
_cell.length_a   1.000
_cell.length_b   1.000
_cell.length_c   1.000
_cell.angle_alpha   90.00
_cell.angle_beta   90.00
_cell.angle_gamma   90.00
#
_symmetry.space_group_name_H-M   'P 1'
#
loop_
_entity.id
_entity.type
_entity.pdbx_description
1 polymer ?
#
loop_
_entity_poly.entity_id
_entity_poly.type
_entity_poly.pdbx_seq_one_letter_code
_entity_poly.pdbx_strand_id
1 'polypeptide(L)'
;MSAENIIPLAIERFERTLISYAKEITGDIESARDAVQETFLRLSRQDLVAIEPRLAPWLFCVCRNCALDHRRKVVRFSSEALDEEHEAEEDCPAKTLMATEDAERLRGLVSKLPERQRELLKLKFEGDLSYKEMGVVMKMSISNVGVQLHEALQTLRRHWNIDQNPSSAL
;
A
#
# COMPACT_ATOMS: atom_id res chain seq x y z
N MET A 1 -12.72 -3.27 -25.14
CA MET A 1 -13.32 -4.25 -24.19
C MET A 1 -14.72 -3.79 -23.84
N SER A 2 -15.68 -4.70 -23.69
CA SER A 2 -17.03 -4.30 -23.28
C SER A 2 -17.00 -3.82 -21.83
N ALA A 3 -17.71 -2.72 -21.51
CA ALA A 3 -17.75 -2.13 -20.16
C ALA A 3 -18.13 -3.15 -19.06
N GLU A 4 -18.90 -4.17 -19.40
CA GLU A 4 -19.35 -5.26 -18.52
C GLU A 4 -18.19 -6.11 -17.94
N ASN A 5 -17.01 -6.14 -18.58
CA ASN A 5 -15.88 -6.95 -18.16
C ASN A 5 -14.83 -6.17 -17.34
N ILE A 6 -14.92 -4.84 -17.28
CA ILE A 6 -13.88 -4.01 -16.64
C ILE A 6 -13.84 -4.25 -15.12
N ILE A 7 -15.00 -4.33 -14.46
CA ILE A 7 -15.08 -4.51 -12.99
C ILE A 7 -14.55 -5.88 -12.56
N PRO A 8 -15.03 -7.02 -13.12
CA PRO A 8 -14.49 -8.33 -12.78
C PRO A 8 -12.97 -8.42 -12.98
N LEU A 9 -12.46 -7.91 -14.10
CA LEU A 9 -11.02 -7.89 -14.39
C LEU A 9 -10.24 -6.99 -13.43
N ALA A 10 -10.82 -5.86 -13.05
CA ALA A 10 -10.22 -4.96 -12.07
C ALA A 10 -10.12 -5.61 -10.69
N ILE A 11 -11.16 -6.32 -10.25
CA ILE A 11 -11.15 -7.08 -9.00
C ILE A 11 -10.08 -8.16 -9.07
N GLU A 12 -10.12 -9.03 -10.07
CA GLU A 12 -9.16 -10.13 -10.24
C GLU A 12 -7.70 -9.62 -10.20
N ARG A 13 -7.43 -8.51 -10.88
CA ARG A 13 -6.08 -7.97 -11.03
C ARG A 13 -5.60 -7.18 -9.80
N PHE A 14 -6.47 -6.39 -9.17
CA PHE A 14 -6.05 -5.37 -8.21
C PHE A 14 -6.48 -5.64 -6.77
N GLU A 15 -7.46 -6.50 -6.50
CA GLU A 15 -8.01 -6.68 -5.16
C GLU A 15 -6.94 -6.98 -4.11
N ARG A 16 -6.10 -7.98 -4.35
CA ARG A 16 -5.04 -8.38 -3.41
C ARG A 16 -4.03 -7.28 -3.15
N THR A 17 -3.62 -6.58 -4.21
CA THR A 17 -2.66 -5.48 -4.12
C THR A 17 -3.27 -4.28 -3.39
N LEU A 18 -4.54 -3.98 -3.65
CA LEU A 18 -5.25 -2.90 -2.95
C LEU A 18 -5.45 -3.22 -1.47
N ILE A 19 -5.76 -4.48 -1.11
CA ILE A 19 -5.86 -4.90 0.30
C ILE A 19 -4.50 -4.76 1.00
N SER A 20 -3.40 -5.23 0.37
CA SER A 20 -2.04 -5.04 0.89
C SER A 20 -1.71 -3.57 1.10
N TYR A 21 -2.06 -2.72 0.14
CA TYR A 21 -1.83 -1.28 0.20
C TYR A 21 -2.70 -0.60 1.28
N ALA A 22 -4.00 -0.91 1.32
CA ALA A 22 -4.92 -0.34 2.32
C ALA A 22 -4.53 -0.74 3.75
N LYS A 23 -4.10 -2.00 3.97
CA LYS A 23 -3.61 -2.47 5.28
C LYS A 23 -2.42 -1.68 5.79
N GLU A 24 -1.52 -1.23 4.90
CA GLU A 24 -0.41 -0.36 5.27
C GLU A 24 -0.89 0.97 5.88
N ILE A 25 -2.04 1.46 5.44
CA ILE A 25 -2.61 2.74 5.88
C ILE A 25 -3.51 2.57 7.09
N THR A 26 -4.37 1.54 7.12
CA THR A 26 -5.36 1.32 8.17
C THR A 26 -4.78 0.65 9.41
N GLY A 27 -3.74 -0.18 9.21
CA GLY A 27 -3.12 -0.98 10.26
C GLY A 27 -3.78 -2.35 10.48
N ASP A 28 -5.01 -2.58 10.03
CA ASP A 28 -5.73 -3.83 10.20
C ASP A 28 -6.37 -4.32 8.89
N ILE A 29 -6.64 -5.62 8.82
CA ILE A 29 -7.11 -6.27 7.59
C ILE A 29 -8.59 -6.01 7.32
N GLU A 30 -9.42 -5.86 8.34
CA GLU A 30 -10.86 -5.66 8.19
C GLU A 30 -11.15 -4.28 7.62
N SER A 31 -10.57 -3.23 8.22
CA SER A 31 -10.63 -1.86 7.67
C SER A 31 -10.05 -1.75 6.26
N ALA A 32 -8.99 -2.53 5.97
CA ALA A 32 -8.42 -2.57 4.64
C ALA A 32 -9.39 -3.19 3.61
N ARG A 33 -10.07 -4.29 3.96
CA ARG A 33 -11.08 -4.92 3.10
C ARG A 33 -12.26 -3.99 2.86
N ASP A 34 -12.75 -3.32 3.90
CA ASP A 34 -13.84 -2.35 3.78
C ASP A 34 -13.48 -1.19 2.85
N ALA A 35 -12.26 -0.64 2.97
CA ALA A 35 -11.77 0.40 2.08
C ALA A 35 -11.71 -0.05 0.61
N VAL A 36 -11.29 -1.31 0.37
CA VAL A 36 -11.23 -1.89 -0.98
C VAL A 36 -12.62 -2.16 -1.54
N GLN A 37 -13.55 -2.69 -0.75
CA GLN A 37 -14.95 -2.87 -1.16
C GLN A 37 -15.58 -1.52 -1.56
N GLU A 38 -15.41 -0.49 -0.74
CA GLU A 38 -15.89 0.87 -1.05
C GLU A 38 -15.25 1.40 -2.34
N THR A 39 -13.98 1.08 -2.60
CA THR A 39 -13.28 1.45 -3.83
C THR A 39 -13.95 0.85 -5.06
N PHE A 40 -14.26 -0.44 -5.04
CA PHE A 40 -14.95 -1.11 -6.15
C PHE A 40 -16.41 -0.68 -6.29
N LEU A 41 -17.10 -0.39 -5.19
CA LEU A 41 -18.42 0.22 -5.23
C LEU A 41 -18.41 1.61 -5.90
N ARG A 42 -17.37 2.41 -5.64
CA ARG A 42 -17.21 3.69 -6.33
C ARG A 42 -16.87 3.51 -7.80
N LEU A 43 -16.08 2.49 -8.15
CA LEU A 43 -15.75 2.16 -9.55
C LEU A 43 -17.02 1.83 -10.33
N SER A 44 -17.96 1.04 -9.76
CA SER A 44 -19.20 0.64 -10.43
C SER A 44 -20.13 1.81 -10.80
N ARG A 45 -19.93 2.97 -10.21
CA ARG A 45 -20.70 4.20 -10.45
C ARG A 45 -20.03 5.15 -11.44
N GLN A 46 -18.86 4.78 -11.98
CA GLN A 46 -18.09 5.61 -12.91
C GLN A 46 -18.38 5.27 -14.37
N ASP A 47 -18.02 6.17 -15.25
CA ASP A 47 -17.87 5.86 -16.68
C ASP A 47 -16.62 4.98 -16.85
N LEU A 48 -16.85 3.67 -16.95
CA LEU A 48 -15.79 2.67 -17.00
C LEU A 48 -14.90 2.84 -18.25
N VAL A 49 -15.47 3.27 -19.38
CA VAL A 49 -14.73 3.50 -20.63
C VAL A 49 -13.76 4.67 -20.46
N ALA A 50 -14.21 5.75 -19.83
CA ALA A 50 -13.38 6.93 -19.58
C ALA A 50 -12.26 6.68 -18.55
N ILE A 51 -12.47 5.74 -17.64
CA ILE A 51 -11.50 5.42 -16.57
C ILE A 51 -10.48 4.36 -17.01
N GLU A 52 -10.83 3.45 -17.91
CA GLU A 52 -9.99 2.33 -18.34
C GLU A 52 -8.51 2.70 -18.57
N PRO A 53 -8.17 3.80 -19.29
CA PRO A 53 -6.76 4.17 -19.54
C PRO A 53 -5.96 4.56 -18.28
N ARG A 54 -6.65 4.88 -17.18
CA ARG A 54 -6.06 5.31 -15.90
C ARG A 54 -6.62 4.54 -14.71
N LEU A 55 -7.05 3.30 -14.95
CA LEU A 55 -7.75 2.48 -13.96
C LEU A 55 -6.89 2.25 -12.71
N ALA A 56 -5.62 1.85 -12.87
CA ALA A 56 -4.74 1.58 -11.74
C ALA A 56 -4.53 2.82 -10.85
N PRO A 57 -4.04 3.97 -11.35
CA PRO A 57 -3.87 5.15 -10.49
C PRO A 57 -5.18 5.65 -9.89
N TRP A 58 -6.31 5.50 -10.59
CA TRP A 58 -7.61 5.85 -10.04
C TRP A 58 -7.99 4.95 -8.86
N LEU A 59 -7.84 3.64 -8.99
CA LEU A 59 -8.12 2.67 -7.91
C LEU A 59 -7.27 2.94 -6.67
N PHE A 60 -5.96 3.13 -6.84
CA PHE A 60 -5.07 3.43 -5.71
C PHE A 60 -5.40 4.78 -5.06
N CYS A 61 -5.77 5.80 -5.84
CA CYS A 61 -6.17 7.11 -5.32
C CYS A 61 -7.44 7.01 -4.46
N VAL A 62 -8.47 6.32 -4.96
CA VAL A 62 -9.73 6.13 -4.24
C VAL A 62 -9.53 5.25 -3.01
N CYS A 63 -8.82 4.14 -3.15
CA CYS A 63 -8.51 3.22 -2.05
C CYS A 63 -7.75 3.94 -0.93
N ARG A 64 -6.74 4.76 -1.26
CA ARG A 64 -6.01 5.56 -0.28
C ARG A 64 -6.93 6.50 0.50
N ASN A 65 -7.82 7.19 -0.19
CA ASN A 65 -8.78 8.09 0.47
C ASN A 65 -9.72 7.32 1.40
N CYS A 66 -10.28 6.18 0.94
CA CYS A 66 -11.13 5.32 1.77
C CYS A 66 -10.37 4.82 3.01
N ALA A 67 -9.14 4.31 2.84
CA ALA A 67 -8.31 3.82 3.94
C ALA A 67 -8.00 4.91 4.97
N LEU A 68 -7.64 6.12 4.52
CA LEU A 68 -7.42 7.27 5.40
C LEU A 68 -8.68 7.67 6.16
N ASP A 69 -9.85 7.61 5.54
CA ASP A 69 -11.13 7.90 6.18
C ASP A 69 -11.48 6.84 7.24
N HIS A 70 -11.22 5.56 6.98
CA HIS A 70 -11.37 4.48 7.96
C HIS A 70 -10.43 4.71 9.16
N ARG A 71 -9.15 4.97 8.92
CA ARG A 71 -8.19 5.26 9.99
C ARG A 71 -8.63 6.45 10.87
N ARG A 72 -9.12 7.52 10.27
CA ARG A 72 -9.63 8.69 11.03
C ARG A 72 -10.83 8.34 11.90
N LYS A 73 -11.75 7.49 11.41
CA LYS A 73 -12.91 7.05 12.19
C LYS A 73 -12.46 6.24 13.40
N VAL A 74 -11.58 5.26 13.21
CA VAL A 74 -11.04 4.44 14.30
C VAL A 74 -10.38 5.32 15.37
N VAL A 75 -9.51 6.26 14.99
CA VAL A 75 -8.85 7.18 15.94
C VAL A 75 -9.85 8.02 16.72
N ARG A 76 -10.94 8.50 16.10
CA ARG A 76 -12.00 9.25 16.82
C ARG A 76 -12.71 8.37 17.84
N PHE A 77 -13.10 7.15 17.47
CA PHE A 77 -13.75 6.22 18.40
C PHE A 77 -12.82 5.78 19.54
N SER A 78 -11.53 5.56 19.26
CA SER A 78 -10.54 5.20 20.29
C SER A 78 -10.22 6.35 21.23
N SER A 79 -10.34 7.62 20.82
CA SER A 79 -10.15 8.76 21.71
C SER A 79 -11.38 9.02 22.61
N GLU A 80 -12.54 8.46 22.30
CA GLU A 80 -13.75 8.47 23.14
C GLU A 80 -13.82 7.24 24.06
N ALA A 81 -13.11 6.15 23.75
CA ALA A 81 -12.94 4.96 24.57
C ALA A 81 -11.47 4.90 25.04
N LEU A 82 -11.22 5.29 26.28
CA LEU A 82 -9.92 5.13 26.93
C LEU A 82 -9.50 3.65 26.95
N ASP A 83 -8.26 3.41 26.52
CA ASP A 83 -7.48 2.17 26.68
C ASP A 83 -7.97 0.90 25.96
N GLU A 84 -7.46 0.72 24.73
CA GLU A 84 -7.04 -0.62 24.28
C GLU A 84 -5.83 -0.46 23.34
N GLU A 85 -4.69 -0.96 23.79
CA GLU A 85 -3.48 -1.14 22.97
C GLU A 85 -3.83 -2.06 21.81
N HIS A 86 -3.83 -1.54 20.59
CA HIS A 86 -3.89 -2.38 19.39
C HIS A 86 -2.51 -2.98 19.17
N GLU A 87 -2.32 -4.19 19.69
CA GLU A 87 -1.26 -5.07 19.21
C GLU A 87 -1.43 -5.27 17.71
N ALA A 88 -0.38 -5.00 16.97
CA ALA A 88 -0.31 -5.26 15.53
C ALA A 88 -0.41 -6.77 15.33
N GLU A 89 -1.60 -7.28 15.03
CA GLU A 89 -1.77 -8.65 14.56
C GLU A 89 -1.08 -8.78 13.20
N GLU A 90 0.07 -9.44 13.23
CA GLU A 90 0.75 -9.98 12.08
C GLU A 90 -0.08 -11.12 11.50
N ASP A 91 -1.08 -10.82 10.66
CA ASP A 91 -1.67 -11.86 9.83
C ASP A 91 -2.02 -11.35 8.44
N CYS A 92 -1.03 -11.48 7.57
CA CYS A 92 -1.28 -11.53 6.14
C CYS A 92 -1.44 -13.01 5.75
N PRO A 93 -2.65 -13.51 5.40
CA PRO A 93 -2.84 -14.91 5.01
C PRO A 93 -2.30 -15.25 3.61
N ALA A 94 -1.43 -14.44 3.06
CA ALA A 94 -0.63 -14.77 1.90
C ALA A 94 0.79 -15.23 2.33
N LYS A 95 0.88 -16.16 3.27
CA LYS A 95 2.06 -17.01 3.37
C LYS A 95 2.04 -17.95 2.16
N THR A 96 2.47 -17.44 1.02
CA THR A 96 2.91 -18.28 -0.08
C THR A 96 4.05 -19.12 0.47
N LEU A 97 3.85 -20.43 0.51
CA LEU A 97 4.87 -21.43 0.79
C LEU A 97 6.18 -21.05 0.10
N MET A 98 7.28 -20.93 0.88
CA MET A 98 8.62 -20.48 0.55
C MET A 98 8.85 -18.95 0.71
N ALA A 99 8.48 -18.37 1.83
CA ALA A 99 9.16 -17.16 2.27
C ALA A 99 10.58 -17.56 2.64
N THR A 100 11.55 -17.22 1.80
CA THR A 100 12.97 -17.38 2.12
C THR A 100 13.31 -16.48 3.31
N GLU A 101 14.33 -16.84 4.11
CA GLU A 101 14.84 -15.98 5.18
C GLU A 101 15.08 -14.54 4.70
N ASP A 102 15.55 -14.40 3.46
CA ASP A 102 15.76 -13.10 2.80
C ASP A 102 14.46 -12.30 2.62
N ALA A 103 13.34 -12.94 2.30
CA ALA A 103 12.06 -12.25 2.14
C ALA A 103 11.50 -11.77 3.49
N GLU A 104 11.66 -12.55 4.56
CA GLU A 104 11.27 -12.14 5.91
C GLU A 104 12.13 -10.99 6.41
N ARG A 105 13.43 -11.08 6.17
CA ARG A 105 14.39 -10.04 6.50
C ARG A 105 14.08 -8.74 5.75
N LEU A 106 13.81 -8.80 4.43
CA LEU A 106 13.42 -7.63 3.66
C LEU A 106 12.15 -6.98 4.19
N ARG A 107 11.13 -7.78 4.54
CA ARG A 107 9.89 -7.27 5.18
C ARG A 107 10.19 -6.55 6.49
N GLY A 108 11.06 -7.11 7.33
CA GLY A 108 11.51 -6.47 8.58
C GLY A 108 12.27 -5.16 8.35
N LEU A 109 13.04 -5.03 7.26
CA LEU A 109 13.69 -3.77 6.91
C LEU A 109 12.69 -2.73 6.36
N VAL A 110 11.77 -3.16 5.51
CA VAL A 110 10.71 -2.29 4.96
C VAL A 110 9.83 -1.74 6.07
N SER A 111 9.46 -2.55 7.08
CA SER A 111 8.60 -2.11 8.19
C SER A 111 9.22 -0.98 9.03
N LYS A 112 10.55 -0.82 9.02
CA LYS A 112 11.28 0.25 9.71
C LYS A 112 11.33 1.57 8.94
N LEU A 113 10.92 1.59 7.68
CA LEU A 113 10.87 2.81 6.87
C LEU A 113 9.71 3.72 7.31
N PRO A 114 9.82 5.04 7.09
CA PRO A 114 8.68 5.95 7.24
C PRO A 114 7.46 5.52 6.42
N GLU A 115 6.25 5.71 6.95
CA GLU A 115 4.98 5.32 6.32
C GLU A 115 4.89 5.75 4.86
N ARG A 116 5.22 7.00 4.55
CA ARG A 116 5.20 7.50 3.16
C ARG A 116 6.13 6.75 2.22
N GLN A 117 7.30 6.34 2.69
CA GLN A 117 8.25 5.57 1.89
C GLN A 117 7.75 4.14 1.66
N ARG A 118 7.11 3.53 2.66
CA ARG A 118 6.46 2.22 2.52
C ARG A 118 5.31 2.27 1.52
N GLU A 119 4.44 3.29 1.59
CA GLU A 119 3.37 3.50 0.61
C GLU A 119 3.95 3.62 -0.82
N LEU A 120 4.98 4.43 -1.01
CA LEU A 120 5.61 4.61 -2.32
C LEU A 120 6.22 3.32 -2.87
N LEU A 121 6.86 2.50 -2.02
CA LEU A 121 7.37 1.20 -2.43
C LEU A 121 6.25 0.27 -2.90
N LYS A 122 5.13 0.21 -2.18
CA LYS A 122 3.96 -0.59 -2.60
C LYS A 122 3.37 -0.10 -3.93
N LEU A 123 3.19 1.21 -4.10
CA LEU A 123 2.72 1.78 -5.36
C LEU A 123 3.65 1.46 -6.53
N LYS A 124 4.98 1.47 -6.29
CA LYS A 124 5.97 1.20 -7.34
C LYS A 124 6.07 -0.28 -7.69
N PHE A 125 6.18 -1.16 -6.69
CA PHE A 125 6.54 -2.56 -6.91
C PHE A 125 5.32 -3.49 -6.93
N GLU A 126 4.25 -3.17 -6.21
CA GLU A 126 3.02 -3.96 -6.23
C GLU A 126 1.97 -3.36 -7.18
N GLY A 127 1.87 -2.02 -7.25
CA GLY A 127 0.93 -1.30 -8.10
C GLY A 127 1.42 -1.04 -9.52
N ASP A 128 2.73 -1.18 -9.78
CA ASP A 128 3.40 -0.88 -11.05
C ASP A 128 3.11 0.55 -11.59
N LEU A 129 2.95 1.52 -10.68
CA LEU A 129 2.67 2.90 -11.04
C LEU A 129 3.93 3.64 -11.49
N SER A 130 3.76 4.53 -12.46
CA SER A 130 4.78 5.52 -12.84
C SER A 130 4.94 6.59 -11.75
N TYR A 131 6.05 7.31 -11.72
CA TYR A 131 6.30 8.41 -10.77
C TYR A 131 5.25 9.52 -10.87
N LYS A 132 4.73 9.77 -12.06
CA LYS A 132 3.65 10.73 -12.29
C LYS A 132 2.34 10.28 -11.62
N GLU A 133 1.97 9.01 -11.79
CA GLU A 133 0.77 8.42 -11.19
C GLU A 133 0.89 8.34 -9.67
N MET A 134 2.07 7.96 -9.16
CA MET A 134 2.36 7.96 -7.72
C MET A 134 2.24 9.38 -7.13
N GLY A 135 2.71 10.39 -7.85
CA GLY A 135 2.55 11.79 -7.46
C GLY A 135 1.07 12.20 -7.33
N VAL A 136 0.21 11.72 -8.23
CA VAL A 136 -1.25 11.94 -8.14
C VAL A 136 -1.84 11.23 -6.91
N VAL A 137 -1.53 9.95 -6.71
CA VAL A 137 -2.03 9.15 -5.58
C VAL A 137 -1.61 9.74 -4.23
N MET A 138 -0.34 10.10 -4.10
CA MET A 138 0.26 10.60 -2.86
C MET A 138 0.11 12.13 -2.67
N LYS A 139 -0.45 12.84 -3.66
CA LYS A 139 -0.57 14.31 -3.70
C LYS A 139 0.77 15.00 -3.48
N MET A 140 1.78 14.59 -4.22
CA MET A 140 3.14 15.15 -4.15
C MET A 140 3.74 15.37 -5.55
N SER A 141 4.78 16.18 -5.64
CA SER A 141 5.49 16.39 -6.91
C SER A 141 6.24 15.14 -7.37
N ILE A 142 6.41 14.99 -8.67
CA ILE A 142 7.17 13.88 -9.27
C ILE A 142 8.60 13.84 -8.72
N SER A 143 9.22 15.01 -8.56
CA SER A 143 10.57 15.13 -7.98
C SER A 143 10.61 14.61 -6.55
N ASN A 144 9.61 14.91 -5.72
CA ASN A 144 9.54 14.43 -4.35
C ASN A 144 9.31 12.92 -4.29
N VAL A 145 8.48 12.35 -5.19
CA VAL A 145 8.35 10.89 -5.35
C VAL A 145 9.72 10.26 -5.60
N GLY A 146 10.50 10.83 -6.54
CA GLY A 146 11.84 10.33 -6.86
C GLY A 146 12.80 10.39 -5.67
N VAL A 147 12.83 11.50 -4.94
CA VAL A 147 13.68 11.67 -3.75
C VAL A 147 13.31 10.66 -2.67
N GLN A 148 12.02 10.54 -2.32
CA GLN A 148 11.56 9.65 -1.27
C GLN A 148 11.81 8.17 -1.61
N LEU A 149 11.60 7.74 -2.86
CA LEU A 149 11.94 6.39 -3.30
C LEU A 149 13.44 6.12 -3.25
N HIS A 150 14.25 7.09 -3.70
CA HIS A 150 15.71 6.96 -3.66
C HIS A 150 16.21 6.79 -2.23
N GLU A 151 15.74 7.62 -1.30
CA GLU A 151 16.09 7.52 0.12
C GLU A 151 15.66 6.18 0.73
N ALA A 152 14.45 5.71 0.43
CA ALA A 152 13.96 4.40 0.88
C ALA A 152 14.87 3.27 0.40
N LEU A 153 15.19 3.24 -0.90
CA LEU A 153 16.05 2.22 -1.48
C LEU A 153 17.49 2.29 -0.97
N GLN A 154 18.04 3.48 -0.74
CA GLN A 154 19.35 3.63 -0.13
C GLN A 154 19.37 3.10 1.31
N THR A 155 18.35 3.39 2.09
CA THR A 155 18.21 2.92 3.47
C THR A 155 18.14 1.39 3.51
N LEU A 156 17.30 0.79 2.65
CA LEU A 156 17.20 -0.68 2.54
C LEU A 156 18.52 -1.31 2.14
N ARG A 157 19.22 -0.78 1.14
CA ARG A 157 20.52 -1.29 0.70
C ARG A 157 21.57 -1.21 1.81
N ARG A 158 21.61 -0.11 2.55
CA ARG A 158 22.54 0.09 3.65
C ARG A 158 22.33 -0.97 4.73
N HIS A 159 21.10 -1.15 5.19
CA HIS A 159 20.79 -2.13 6.23
C HIS A 159 20.98 -3.57 5.75
N TRP A 160 20.63 -3.85 4.51
CA TRP A 160 20.85 -5.16 3.90
C TRP A 160 22.33 -5.56 3.88
N ASN A 161 23.20 -4.65 3.50
CA ASN A 161 24.65 -4.89 3.43
C ASN A 161 25.30 -4.98 4.82
N ILE A 162 24.88 -4.16 5.78
CA ILE A 162 25.39 -4.23 7.16
C ILE A 162 25.13 -5.59 7.78
N ASP A 163 23.94 -6.11 7.59
CA ASP A 163 23.56 -7.41 8.15
C ASP A 163 24.27 -8.59 7.46
N GLN A 164 24.68 -8.45 6.21
CA GLN A 164 25.46 -9.47 5.51
C GLN A 164 26.97 -9.42 5.83
N ASN A 165 27.46 -8.28 6.31
CA ASN A 165 28.89 -8.10 6.60
C ASN A 165 29.10 -7.27 7.87
N PRO A 166 28.88 -7.86 9.07
CA PRO A 166 29.00 -7.16 10.35
C PRO A 166 30.41 -6.61 10.63
N SER A 167 31.42 -7.04 9.88
CA SER A 167 32.81 -6.57 10.00
C SER A 167 33.11 -5.23 9.30
N SER A 168 32.15 -4.64 8.58
CA SER A 168 32.33 -3.35 7.88
C SER A 168 31.88 -2.13 8.68
N ALA A 169 31.48 -2.29 9.94
CA ALA A 169 30.93 -1.24 10.80
C ALA A 169 31.92 -0.76 11.91
N LEU A 170 33.24 -0.94 11.70
CA LEU A 170 34.29 -0.39 12.58
C LEU A 170 35.12 0.64 11.82
#